data_339dd52125e70accba876893a5439b18
#
_entry.id   339dd52125e70accba876893a5439b18
#
_cell.length_a   1.000
_cell.length_b   1.000
_cell.length_c   1.000
_cell.angle_alpha   90.00
_cell.angle_beta   90.00
_cell.angle_gamma   90.00
#
_symmetry.space_group_name_H-M   'P 1'
#
loop_
_entity.id
_entity.type
_entity.pdbx_description
1 polymer ?
#
loop_
_entity_poly.entity_id
_entity_poly.type
_entity_poly.pdbx_seq_one_letter_code
_entity_poly.pdbx_strand_id
1 'polypeptide(L)'
;MAALRPAQKRLVRLVYDGFARNGATLEGPAKERYAAINQRLAELHTEFSNNVLADEEAYVHYLDAGQLSGLPESFIEAAAEAAKERDRDGEYAITNTRSSTDPFLTFSDERELREKVWNTFYARGDNSDEHDNKAVIREILRLRHERVQLLGYDNYAQWRLENRMAKTPAMAMDLMEAVWPAAL
;
A
#
# COMPACT_ATOMS: atom_id res chain seq x y z
N MET A 1 -43.23 19.64 -13.37
CA MET A 1 -41.96 18.93 -13.59
C MET A 1 -42.26 17.47 -13.84
N ALA A 2 -41.73 16.88 -14.92
CA ALA A 2 -41.88 15.43 -15.17
C ALA A 2 -41.20 14.64 -14.04
N ALA A 3 -41.88 13.58 -13.54
CA ALA A 3 -41.33 12.73 -12.51
C ALA A 3 -40.12 11.95 -13.04
N LEU A 4 -39.00 11.97 -12.31
CA LEU A 4 -37.78 11.23 -12.65
C LEU A 4 -38.06 9.72 -12.72
N ARG A 5 -37.57 9.04 -13.76
CA ARG A 5 -37.60 7.59 -13.89
C ARG A 5 -36.70 6.93 -12.80
N PRO A 6 -36.93 5.66 -12.43
CA PRO A 6 -36.15 4.97 -11.38
C PRO A 6 -34.65 5.06 -11.59
N ALA A 7 -34.15 4.85 -12.81
CA ALA A 7 -32.72 4.95 -13.13
C ALA A 7 -32.16 6.37 -12.91
N GLN A 8 -32.93 7.40 -13.25
CA GLN A 8 -32.53 8.80 -13.02
C GLN A 8 -32.50 9.14 -11.53
N LYS A 9 -33.48 8.66 -10.75
CA LYS A 9 -33.48 8.82 -9.28
C LYS A 9 -32.25 8.16 -8.67
N ARG A 10 -31.93 6.94 -9.12
CA ARG A 10 -30.73 6.23 -8.67
C ARG A 10 -29.45 7.00 -9.01
N LEU A 11 -29.33 7.51 -10.23
CA LEU A 11 -28.16 8.29 -10.65
C LEU A 11 -27.98 9.54 -9.79
N VAL A 12 -29.06 10.32 -9.60
CA VAL A 12 -29.02 11.53 -8.75
C VAL A 12 -28.56 11.18 -7.33
N ARG A 13 -29.08 10.09 -6.76
CA ARG A 13 -28.68 9.64 -5.43
C ARG A 13 -27.19 9.25 -5.39
N LEU A 14 -26.71 8.46 -6.33
CA LEU A 14 -25.30 8.05 -6.37
C LEU A 14 -24.34 9.24 -6.50
N VAL A 15 -24.70 10.23 -7.32
CA VAL A 15 -23.93 11.46 -7.48
C VAL A 15 -23.92 12.26 -6.18
N TYR A 16 -25.11 12.48 -5.59
CA TYR A 16 -25.24 13.20 -4.32
C TYR A 16 -24.46 12.51 -3.20
N ASP A 17 -24.66 11.20 -3.00
CA ASP A 17 -23.96 10.42 -1.99
C ASP A 17 -22.42 10.49 -2.19
N GLY A 18 -21.97 10.47 -3.46
CA GLY A 18 -20.56 10.65 -3.80
C GLY A 18 -19.98 11.99 -3.29
N PHE A 19 -20.70 13.07 -3.49
CA PHE A 19 -20.27 14.40 -3.00
C PHE A 19 -20.41 14.53 -1.48
N ALA A 20 -21.55 14.11 -0.91
CA ALA A 20 -21.80 14.20 0.52
C ALA A 20 -20.75 13.42 1.35
N ARG A 21 -20.41 12.21 0.93
CA ARG A 21 -19.39 11.35 1.55
C ARG A 21 -17.97 11.92 1.46
N ASN A 22 -17.74 12.87 0.56
CA ASN A 22 -16.47 13.59 0.41
C ASN A 22 -16.52 15.01 0.99
N GLY A 23 -17.47 15.28 1.89
CA GLY A 23 -17.53 16.49 2.70
C GLY A 23 -18.22 17.68 2.05
N ALA A 24 -18.94 17.50 0.92
CA ALA A 24 -19.67 18.59 0.28
C ALA A 24 -20.78 19.20 1.14
N THR A 25 -21.27 18.45 2.13
CA THR A 25 -22.31 18.90 3.10
C THR A 25 -21.76 19.53 4.36
N LEU A 26 -20.44 19.55 4.53
CA LEU A 26 -19.80 20.19 5.67
C LEU A 26 -19.80 21.70 5.52
N GLU A 27 -20.00 22.41 6.63
CA GLU A 27 -20.02 23.86 6.68
C GLU A 27 -19.11 24.38 7.83
N GLY A 28 -18.76 25.67 7.75
CA GLY A 28 -17.99 26.38 8.78
C GLY A 28 -16.67 25.67 9.17
N PRO A 29 -16.34 25.64 10.47
CA PRO A 29 -15.07 25.10 10.95
C PRO A 29 -14.85 23.62 10.59
N ALA A 30 -15.91 22.82 10.50
CA ALA A 30 -15.80 21.40 10.09
C ALA A 30 -15.32 21.24 8.65
N LYS A 31 -15.79 22.09 7.73
CA LYS A 31 -15.35 22.13 6.34
C LYS A 31 -13.87 22.54 6.21
N GLU A 32 -13.47 23.55 6.95
CA GLU A 32 -12.07 24.01 6.98
C GLU A 32 -11.15 22.92 7.51
N ARG A 33 -11.55 22.29 8.63
CA ARG A 33 -10.80 21.18 9.22
C ARG A 33 -10.69 19.98 8.28
N TYR A 34 -11.78 19.62 7.60
CA TYR A 34 -11.79 18.54 6.61
C TYR A 34 -10.82 18.83 5.45
N ALA A 35 -10.80 20.05 4.95
CA ALA A 35 -9.87 20.48 3.89
C ALA A 35 -8.41 20.38 4.36
N ALA A 36 -8.09 20.87 5.56
CA ALA A 36 -6.76 20.78 6.15
C ALA A 36 -6.30 19.32 6.35
N ILE A 37 -7.20 18.44 6.81
CA ILE A 37 -6.91 17.01 6.94
C ILE A 37 -6.59 16.40 5.58
N ASN A 38 -7.36 16.68 4.54
CA ASN A 38 -7.12 16.13 3.20
C ASN A 38 -5.79 16.60 2.61
N GLN A 39 -5.43 17.86 2.80
CA GLN A 39 -4.13 18.40 2.39
C GLN A 39 -3.00 17.66 3.12
N ARG A 40 -3.08 17.55 4.46
CA ARG A 40 -2.05 16.88 5.25
C ARG A 40 -1.93 15.40 4.91
N LEU A 41 -3.04 14.70 4.66
CA LEU A 41 -3.03 13.32 4.20
C LEU A 41 -2.34 13.15 2.83
N ALA A 42 -2.50 14.11 1.90
CA ALA A 42 -1.80 14.06 0.62
C ALA A 42 -0.28 14.18 0.80
N GLU A 43 0.17 15.12 1.66
CA GLU A 43 1.59 15.27 2.03
C GLU A 43 2.15 13.99 2.64
N LEU A 44 1.45 13.42 3.63
CA LEU A 44 1.88 12.20 4.31
C LEU A 44 1.92 10.96 3.39
N HIS A 45 0.99 10.86 2.45
CA HIS A 45 1.04 9.77 1.46
C HIS A 45 2.25 9.91 0.52
N THR A 46 2.60 11.14 0.14
CA THR A 46 3.80 11.41 -0.65
C THR A 46 5.06 11.08 0.14
N GLU A 47 5.15 11.54 1.38
CA GLU A 47 6.26 11.22 2.30
C GLU A 47 6.42 9.71 2.48
N PHE A 48 5.31 9.00 2.78
CA PHE A 48 5.31 7.53 2.88
C PHE A 48 5.88 6.85 1.63
N SER A 49 5.43 7.29 0.46
CA SER A 49 5.87 6.68 -0.81
C SER A 49 7.33 6.98 -1.11
N ASN A 50 7.81 8.20 -0.81
CA ASN A 50 9.20 8.57 -1.01
C ASN A 50 10.14 7.78 -0.08
N ASN A 51 9.74 7.55 1.18
CA ASN A 51 10.51 6.75 2.11
C ASN A 51 10.64 5.29 1.66
N VAL A 52 9.53 4.69 1.17
CA VAL A 52 9.59 3.34 0.60
C VAL A 52 10.48 3.29 -0.64
N LEU A 53 10.40 4.30 -1.52
CA LEU A 53 11.23 4.38 -2.73
C LEU A 53 12.71 4.52 -2.38
N ALA A 54 13.05 5.33 -1.38
CA ALA A 54 14.43 5.46 -0.93
C ALA A 54 15.02 4.12 -0.48
N ASP A 55 14.25 3.31 0.26
CA ASP A 55 14.67 1.96 0.65
C ASP A 55 14.76 0.99 -0.54
N GLU A 56 13.88 1.15 -1.56
CA GLU A 56 13.98 0.37 -2.80
C GLU A 56 15.28 0.64 -3.57
N GLU A 57 15.74 1.88 -3.55
CA GLU A 57 16.97 2.31 -4.25
C GLU A 57 18.23 2.00 -3.44
N ALA A 58 18.19 2.13 -2.12
CA ALA A 58 19.35 2.01 -1.26
C ALA A 58 19.78 0.56 -0.99
N TYR A 59 18.83 -0.36 -0.90
CA TYR A 59 19.10 -1.74 -0.50
C TYR A 59 19.15 -2.69 -1.70
N VAL A 60 20.36 -3.10 -2.09
CA VAL A 60 20.60 -4.08 -3.14
C VAL A 60 21.50 -5.19 -2.61
N HIS A 61 21.12 -6.44 -2.83
CA HIS A 61 21.95 -7.59 -2.53
C HIS A 61 22.71 -8.03 -3.78
N TYR A 62 24.04 -8.10 -3.68
CA TYR A 62 24.87 -8.59 -4.77
C TYR A 62 25.26 -10.03 -4.51
N LEU A 63 25.13 -10.89 -5.52
CA LEU A 63 25.46 -12.30 -5.50
C LEU A 63 26.67 -12.55 -6.40
N ASP A 64 27.44 -13.57 -6.06
CA ASP A 64 28.44 -14.17 -6.94
C ASP A 64 27.87 -15.37 -7.73
N ALA A 65 28.65 -15.88 -8.68
CA ALA A 65 28.24 -17.00 -9.52
C ALA A 65 27.95 -18.30 -8.75
N GLY A 66 28.49 -18.46 -7.56
CA GLY A 66 28.26 -19.64 -6.71
C GLY A 66 26.91 -19.63 -5.99
N GLN A 67 26.21 -18.48 -5.98
CA GLN A 67 24.96 -18.25 -5.24
C GLN A 67 23.69 -18.26 -6.11
N LEU A 68 23.81 -18.76 -7.36
CA LEU A 68 22.73 -18.73 -8.35
C LEU A 68 21.89 -20.01 -8.40
N SER A 69 22.15 -20.98 -7.52
CA SER A 69 21.44 -22.26 -7.51
C SER A 69 19.91 -22.09 -7.41
N GLY A 70 19.20 -22.82 -8.27
CA GLY A 70 17.74 -22.81 -8.38
C GLY A 70 17.16 -21.66 -9.22
N LEU A 71 17.94 -20.62 -9.53
CA LEU A 71 17.42 -19.45 -10.26
C LEU A 71 17.25 -19.75 -11.75
N PRO A 72 16.13 -19.33 -12.39
CA PRO A 72 15.96 -19.43 -13.83
C PRO A 72 16.97 -18.58 -14.61
N GLU A 73 17.38 -19.04 -15.81
CA GLU A 73 18.35 -18.35 -16.65
C GLU A 73 17.93 -16.90 -16.96
N SER A 74 16.68 -16.68 -17.32
CA SER A 74 16.14 -15.31 -17.57
C SER A 74 16.22 -14.39 -16.36
N PHE A 75 16.12 -14.92 -15.14
CA PHE A 75 16.31 -14.15 -13.93
C PHE A 75 17.79 -13.81 -13.71
N ILE A 76 18.69 -14.77 -13.94
CA ILE A 76 20.14 -14.58 -13.84
C ILE A 76 20.60 -13.49 -14.80
N GLU A 77 20.15 -13.53 -16.06
CA GLU A 77 20.45 -12.49 -17.05
C GLU A 77 19.98 -11.10 -16.60
N ALA A 78 18.75 -10.99 -16.10
CA ALA A 78 18.22 -9.73 -15.60
C ALA A 78 18.99 -9.20 -14.37
N ALA A 79 19.40 -10.10 -13.46
CA ALA A 79 20.19 -9.76 -12.29
C ALA A 79 21.62 -9.31 -12.66
N ALA A 80 22.23 -9.92 -13.69
CA ALA A 80 23.53 -9.51 -14.23
C ALA A 80 23.45 -8.10 -14.84
N GLU A 81 22.42 -7.82 -15.66
CA GLU A 81 22.24 -6.48 -16.25
C GLU A 81 21.98 -5.44 -15.15
N ALA A 82 21.16 -5.75 -14.14
CA ALA A 82 20.92 -4.87 -13.00
C ALA A 82 22.20 -4.58 -12.19
N ALA A 83 23.13 -5.52 -12.09
CA ALA A 83 24.43 -5.31 -11.45
C ALA A 83 25.33 -4.42 -12.32
N LYS A 84 25.37 -4.65 -13.63
CA LYS A 84 26.14 -3.86 -14.59
C LYS A 84 25.70 -2.39 -14.64
N GLU A 85 24.37 -2.12 -14.60
CA GLU A 85 23.82 -0.76 -14.47
C GLU A 85 24.31 -0.01 -13.22
N ARG A 86 24.86 -0.74 -12.24
CA ARG A 86 25.39 -0.24 -10.97
C ARG A 86 26.92 -0.34 -10.86
N ASP A 87 27.60 -0.43 -12.01
CA ASP A 87 29.06 -0.57 -12.10
C ASP A 87 29.62 -1.80 -11.37
N ARG A 88 28.83 -2.90 -11.32
CA ARG A 88 29.19 -4.17 -10.68
C ARG A 88 29.22 -5.31 -11.70
N ASP A 89 29.99 -5.15 -12.75
CA ASP A 89 30.12 -6.16 -13.80
C ASP A 89 30.71 -7.47 -13.26
N GLY A 90 30.08 -8.59 -13.60
CA GLY A 90 30.45 -9.92 -13.09
C GLY A 90 29.74 -10.36 -11.79
N GLU A 91 28.92 -9.49 -11.20
CA GLU A 91 28.02 -9.83 -10.09
C GLU A 91 26.57 -9.89 -10.56
N TYR A 92 25.66 -10.25 -9.64
CA TYR A 92 24.20 -10.36 -9.90
C TYR A 92 23.46 -9.57 -8.84
N ALA A 93 22.69 -8.55 -9.24
CA ALA A 93 22.00 -7.67 -8.32
C ALA A 93 20.56 -8.12 -8.07
N ILE A 94 20.22 -8.38 -6.82
CA ILE A 94 18.85 -8.55 -6.36
C ILE A 94 18.40 -7.22 -5.79
N THR A 95 17.63 -6.48 -6.58
CA THR A 95 17.10 -5.17 -6.19
C THR A 95 15.93 -5.32 -5.21
N ASN A 96 15.68 -4.31 -4.40
CA ASN A 96 14.62 -4.31 -3.38
C ASN A 96 13.22 -4.02 -3.97
N THR A 97 13.00 -4.47 -5.20
CA THR A 97 11.73 -4.36 -5.94
C THR A 97 11.00 -5.70 -5.97
N ARG A 98 9.69 -5.67 -6.11
CA ARG A 98 8.88 -6.89 -6.18
C ARG A 98 9.30 -7.81 -7.34
N SER A 99 9.61 -7.24 -8.50
CA SER A 99 10.01 -7.99 -9.69
C SER A 99 11.32 -8.76 -9.53
N SER A 100 12.20 -8.31 -8.64
CA SER A 100 13.45 -8.99 -8.32
C SER A 100 13.28 -9.94 -7.11
N THR A 101 12.59 -9.48 -6.07
CA THR A 101 12.42 -10.21 -4.81
C THR A 101 11.54 -11.46 -4.96
N ASP A 102 10.34 -11.35 -5.56
CA ASP A 102 9.40 -12.49 -5.65
C ASP A 102 9.99 -13.71 -6.39
N PRO A 103 10.62 -13.55 -7.58
CA PRO A 103 11.27 -14.69 -8.24
C PRO A 103 12.46 -15.25 -7.43
N PHE A 104 13.28 -14.38 -6.83
CA PHE A 104 14.40 -14.82 -6.01
C PHE A 104 13.92 -15.68 -4.83
N LEU A 105 12.93 -15.22 -4.10
CA LEU A 105 12.34 -15.96 -2.96
C LEU A 105 11.69 -17.27 -3.40
N THR A 106 11.17 -17.33 -4.63
CA THR A 106 10.48 -18.52 -5.15
C THR A 106 11.45 -19.61 -5.59
N PHE A 107 12.56 -19.24 -6.24
CA PHE A 107 13.40 -20.18 -6.98
C PHE A 107 14.77 -20.43 -6.36
N SER A 108 15.36 -19.46 -5.64
CA SER A 108 16.71 -19.64 -5.07
C SER A 108 16.75 -20.82 -4.07
N ASP A 109 17.77 -21.66 -4.20
CA ASP A 109 18.06 -22.72 -3.22
C ASP A 109 18.73 -22.17 -1.93
N GLU A 110 19.31 -20.98 -2.00
CA GLU A 110 20.08 -20.34 -0.93
C GLU A 110 19.17 -19.78 0.19
N ARG A 111 18.84 -20.60 1.20
CA ARG A 111 17.89 -20.25 2.27
C ARG A 111 18.29 -18.98 3.03
N GLU A 112 19.57 -18.85 3.39
CA GLU A 112 20.03 -17.69 4.16
C GLU A 112 19.95 -16.39 3.35
N LEU A 113 20.19 -16.46 2.03
CA LEU A 113 20.03 -15.32 1.14
C LEU A 113 18.56 -14.96 0.95
N ARG A 114 17.67 -15.96 0.83
CA ARG A 114 16.22 -15.70 0.81
C ARG A 114 15.76 -14.96 2.07
N GLU A 115 16.24 -15.36 3.25
CA GLU A 115 15.91 -14.68 4.50
C GLU A 115 16.39 -13.22 4.51
N LYS A 116 17.60 -12.95 4.04
CA LYS A 116 18.14 -11.58 3.94
C LYS A 116 17.30 -10.73 2.98
N VAL A 117 17.05 -11.23 1.77
CA VAL A 117 16.25 -10.53 0.77
C VAL A 117 14.83 -10.30 1.27
N TRP A 118 14.20 -11.29 1.92
CA TRP A 118 12.89 -11.17 2.53
C TRP A 118 12.86 -10.08 3.60
N ASN A 119 13.79 -10.11 4.54
CA ASN A 119 13.87 -9.10 5.60
C ASN A 119 14.02 -7.70 5.04
N THR A 120 14.91 -7.51 4.05
CA THR A 120 15.13 -6.21 3.40
C THR A 120 13.86 -5.71 2.71
N PHE A 121 13.16 -6.58 1.99
CA PHE A 121 11.96 -6.19 1.25
C PHE A 121 10.79 -5.83 2.17
N TYR A 122 10.56 -6.62 3.22
CA TYR A 122 9.45 -6.39 4.15
C TYR A 122 9.72 -5.31 5.20
N ALA A 123 10.99 -4.94 5.41
CA ALA A 123 11.38 -3.85 6.31
C ALA A 123 11.38 -2.47 5.64
N ARG A 124 10.96 -2.33 4.39
CA ARG A 124 10.89 -1.02 3.72
C ARG A 124 10.02 -0.04 4.49
N GLY A 125 10.57 1.11 4.80
CA GLY A 125 9.95 2.12 5.67
C GLY A 125 9.86 1.74 7.14
N ASP A 126 10.63 0.72 7.60
CA ASP A 126 10.69 0.24 8.98
C ASP A 126 12.13 -0.04 9.46
N ASN A 127 13.10 0.73 8.97
CA ASN A 127 14.53 0.55 9.27
C ASN A 127 15.02 1.41 10.44
N SER A 128 14.16 2.17 11.10
CA SER A 128 14.47 3.09 12.20
C SER A 128 15.51 4.16 11.82
N ASP A 129 15.53 4.57 10.57
CA ASP A 129 16.34 5.61 9.97
C ASP A 129 15.51 6.83 9.55
N GLU A 130 16.06 7.69 8.69
CA GLU A 130 15.40 8.90 8.18
C GLU A 130 14.18 8.58 7.26
N HIS A 131 14.06 7.35 6.76
CA HIS A 131 12.97 6.88 5.91
C HIS A 131 11.93 6.03 6.65
N ASP A 132 11.98 6.04 8.00
CA ASP A 132 11.04 5.28 8.83
C ASP A 132 9.61 5.84 8.79
N ASN A 133 8.67 5.03 8.32
CA ASN A 133 7.28 5.41 8.13
C ASN A 133 6.38 5.25 9.38
N LYS A 134 6.90 4.78 10.51
CA LYS A 134 6.05 4.54 11.71
C LYS A 134 5.33 5.79 12.21
N ALA A 135 6.01 6.94 12.21
CA ALA A 135 5.40 8.22 12.60
C ALA A 135 4.35 8.69 11.58
N VAL A 136 4.69 8.58 10.29
CA VAL A 136 3.81 8.90 9.15
C VAL A 136 2.53 8.05 9.21
N ILE A 137 2.65 6.74 9.41
CA ILE A 137 1.51 5.82 9.54
C ILE A 137 0.60 6.21 10.71
N ARG A 138 1.16 6.50 11.89
CA ARG A 138 0.37 6.92 13.04
C ARG A 138 -0.43 8.19 12.77
N GLU A 139 0.19 9.18 12.12
CA GLU A 139 -0.49 10.42 11.76
C GLU A 139 -1.58 10.18 10.70
N ILE A 140 -1.31 9.39 9.67
CA ILE A 140 -2.31 8.99 8.66
C ILE A 140 -3.52 8.32 9.32
N LEU A 141 -3.32 7.38 10.23
CA LEU A 141 -4.40 6.67 10.90
C LEU A 141 -5.24 7.62 11.77
N ARG A 142 -4.59 8.49 12.53
CA ARG A 142 -5.27 9.51 13.35
C ARG A 142 -6.10 10.47 12.49
N LEU A 143 -5.53 10.99 11.41
CA LEU A 143 -6.23 11.92 10.52
C LEU A 143 -7.37 11.24 9.75
N ARG A 144 -7.21 9.99 9.33
CA ARG A 144 -8.29 9.21 8.72
C ARG A 144 -9.46 9.01 9.69
N HIS A 145 -9.18 8.74 10.96
CA HIS A 145 -10.21 8.61 11.97
C HIS A 145 -10.94 9.94 12.20
N GLU A 146 -10.22 11.03 12.45
CA GLU A 146 -10.78 12.37 12.63
C GLU A 146 -11.64 12.80 11.42
N ARG A 147 -11.14 12.57 10.20
CA ARG A 147 -11.84 12.90 8.96
C ARG A 147 -13.22 12.26 8.85
N VAL A 148 -13.32 10.98 9.21
CA VAL A 148 -14.61 10.27 9.09
C VAL A 148 -15.57 10.60 10.22
N GLN A 149 -15.07 10.99 11.40
CA GLN A 149 -15.89 11.53 12.47
C GLN A 149 -16.55 12.86 12.07
N LEU A 150 -15.83 13.75 11.35
CA LEU A 150 -16.44 14.97 10.79
C LEU A 150 -17.58 14.66 9.81
N LEU A 151 -17.57 13.51 9.16
CA LEU A 151 -18.60 13.02 8.25
C LEU A 151 -19.72 12.23 8.96
N GLY A 152 -19.64 12.04 10.30
CA GLY A 152 -20.63 11.32 11.09
C GLY A 152 -20.47 9.80 11.15
N TYR A 153 -19.28 9.26 10.81
CA TYR A 153 -18.98 7.82 10.90
C TYR A 153 -18.14 7.52 12.16
N ASP A 154 -18.38 6.39 12.80
CA ASP A 154 -17.64 5.97 14.00
C ASP A 154 -16.17 5.63 13.69
N ASN A 155 -15.91 5.08 12.49
CA ASN A 155 -14.56 4.69 12.09
C ASN A 155 -14.39 4.70 10.57
N TYR A 156 -13.12 4.67 10.14
CA TYR A 156 -12.75 4.70 8.73
C TYR A 156 -13.27 3.48 7.93
N ALA A 157 -13.36 2.31 8.54
CA ALA A 157 -13.84 1.11 7.87
C ALA A 157 -15.33 1.21 7.53
N GLN A 158 -16.17 1.74 8.42
CA GLN A 158 -17.58 2.01 8.12
C GLN A 158 -17.73 2.94 6.92
N TRP A 159 -17.06 4.09 6.94
CA TRP A 159 -17.07 5.02 5.81
C TRP A 159 -16.60 4.36 4.51
N ARG A 160 -15.51 3.58 4.57
CA ARG A 160 -14.90 2.98 3.37
C ARG A 160 -15.77 1.89 2.76
N LEU A 161 -16.43 1.07 3.58
CA LEU A 161 -17.17 -0.11 3.15
C LEU A 161 -18.64 0.15 2.80
N GLU A 162 -19.26 1.24 3.27
CA GLU A 162 -20.68 1.52 3.08
C GLU A 162 -21.16 1.36 1.62
N ASN A 163 -20.36 1.79 0.65
CA ASN A 163 -20.68 1.69 -0.79
C ASN A 163 -19.95 0.53 -1.49
N ARG A 164 -19.39 -0.43 -0.74
CA ARG A 164 -18.71 -1.63 -1.26
C ARG A 164 -19.63 -2.85 -1.11
N MET A 165 -19.19 -4.00 -1.67
CA MET A 165 -19.98 -5.25 -1.59
C MET A 165 -20.21 -5.70 -0.14
N ALA A 166 -19.22 -5.61 0.72
CA ALA A 166 -19.32 -6.01 2.12
C ALA A 166 -20.24 -5.12 2.96
N LYS A 167 -20.49 -3.86 2.56
CA LYS A 167 -21.35 -2.88 3.25
C LYS A 167 -20.88 -2.48 4.64
N THR A 168 -20.50 -3.43 5.49
CA THR A 168 -20.11 -3.20 6.88
C THR A 168 -18.77 -3.86 7.20
N PRO A 169 -18.02 -3.36 8.19
CA PRO A 169 -16.81 -4.02 8.68
C PRO A 169 -17.05 -5.46 9.14
N ALA A 170 -18.19 -5.73 9.81
CA ALA A 170 -18.54 -7.07 10.26
C ALA A 170 -18.63 -8.06 9.10
N MET A 171 -19.36 -7.71 8.02
CA MET A 171 -19.48 -8.60 6.84
C MET A 171 -18.13 -8.85 6.14
N ALA A 172 -17.22 -7.87 6.18
CA ALA A 172 -15.87 -8.08 5.65
C ALA A 172 -15.06 -9.04 6.54
N MET A 173 -15.14 -8.90 7.86
CA MET A 173 -14.48 -9.78 8.82
C MET A 173 -15.04 -11.21 8.75
N ASP A 174 -16.36 -11.37 8.70
CA ASP A 174 -17.02 -12.69 8.58
C ASP A 174 -16.48 -13.48 7.39
N LEU A 175 -16.27 -12.81 6.23
CA LEU A 175 -15.70 -13.46 5.04
C LEU A 175 -14.23 -13.88 5.28
N MET A 176 -13.42 -13.02 5.88
CA MET A 176 -12.01 -13.34 6.17
C MET A 176 -11.89 -14.48 7.17
N GLU A 177 -12.71 -14.46 8.23
CA GLU A 177 -12.74 -15.51 9.26
C GLU A 177 -13.25 -16.85 8.72
N ALA A 178 -14.15 -16.82 7.74
CA ALA A 178 -14.63 -18.05 7.08
C ALA A 178 -13.54 -18.71 6.23
N VAL A 179 -12.62 -17.93 5.64
CA VAL A 179 -11.53 -18.45 4.79
C VAL A 179 -10.31 -18.84 5.62
N TRP A 180 -10.03 -18.14 6.71
CA TRP A 180 -8.81 -18.30 7.51
C TRP A 180 -8.53 -19.73 7.99
N PRO A 181 -9.50 -20.49 8.53
CA PRO A 181 -9.24 -21.86 8.99
C PRO A 181 -8.79 -22.83 7.89
N ALA A 182 -9.19 -22.55 6.63
CA ALA A 182 -8.78 -23.38 5.49
C ALA A 182 -7.41 -22.98 4.93
N ALA A 183 -6.90 -21.80 5.31
CA ALA A 183 -5.61 -21.28 4.88
C ALA A 183 -4.46 -21.63 5.85
N LEU A 184 -4.78 -22.11 7.07
CA LEU A 184 -3.83 -22.58 8.08
C LEU A 184 -3.58 -24.08 7.94
#